data_67944543437d12df65a501b601041dd5
#
_entry.id   67944543437d12df65a501b601041dd5
#
_cell.length_a   1.000
_cell.length_b   1.000
_cell.length_c   1.000
_cell.angle_alpha   90.00
_cell.angle_beta   90.00
_cell.angle_gamma   90.00
#
_symmetry.space_group_name_H-M   'P 1'
#
loop_
_entity.id
_entity.type
_entity.pdbx_description
1 polymer ?
#
loop_
_entity_poly.entity_id
_entity_poly.type
_entity_poly.pdbx_seq_one_letter_code
_entity_poly.pdbx_strand_id
1 'polypeptide(L)'
;MRQLAFLKAGLVAWQTAPDPQLSDSRGALVRPLAVARCDLDHPMAAFGFFPGPFAVGHETVAEVIALGEEVSERRVGERVLVPFQVSCGTCVPCRDGRFGGCHTYRARAGAAFGFGEAGGGHGGAVADVLAVPAADHMLLPAPGGSASALCSLPDNACDAYRAVGPQLAEHPGAEVLIVSGAAASIGLYAVAFARTLGSARVRYVDRDEERCATAAALGAEVERQRGPWPRRYDRAPITVEASGELEGLHAVLRSTDDYGFCTAVAIHFAPTVAVPLLEMYTRGITFHLSRADSRRLLPVVLELFTERRFDPLVVPTTIVPWERADDAWLEPATKLVIERE
;
A
#
# COMPACT_ATOMS: atom_id res chain seq x y z
N MET A 1 4.03 -0.34 -26.95
CA MET A 1 3.10 -0.91 -25.96
C MET A 1 1.97 0.06 -25.61
N ARG A 2 0.86 -0.43 -25.06
CA ARG A 2 -0.16 0.41 -24.42
C ARG A 2 0.13 0.54 -22.92
N GLN A 3 -0.21 1.68 -22.36
CA GLN A 3 -0.19 1.92 -20.91
C GLN A 3 -1.36 2.82 -20.51
N LEU A 4 -1.92 2.61 -19.33
CA LEU A 4 -2.90 3.54 -18.76
C LEU A 4 -2.15 4.72 -18.14
N ALA A 5 -2.49 5.92 -18.56
CA ALA A 5 -1.80 7.13 -18.10
C ALA A 5 -2.77 8.14 -17.47
N PHE A 6 -2.38 8.69 -16.34
CA PHE A 6 -2.92 9.94 -15.83
C PHE A 6 -2.46 11.08 -16.75
N LEU A 7 -3.38 11.83 -17.30
CA LEU A 7 -3.09 12.94 -18.20
C LEU A 7 -3.23 14.30 -17.50
N LYS A 8 -4.27 14.45 -16.71
CA LYS A 8 -4.58 15.61 -15.87
C LYS A 8 -5.66 15.22 -14.86
N ALA A 9 -5.92 16.09 -13.88
CA ALA A 9 -6.99 15.89 -12.91
C ALA A 9 -8.31 15.46 -13.58
N GLY A 10 -8.89 14.36 -13.13
CA GLY A 10 -10.12 13.77 -13.64
C GLY A 10 -9.99 13.08 -15.01
N LEU A 11 -8.78 12.87 -15.53
CA LEU A 11 -8.59 12.21 -16.82
C LEU A 11 -7.46 11.19 -16.80
N VAL A 12 -7.85 9.93 -16.96
CA VAL A 12 -6.96 8.78 -17.16
C VAL A 12 -7.36 8.12 -18.47
N ALA A 13 -6.40 7.76 -19.32
CA ALA A 13 -6.69 7.15 -20.63
C ALA A 13 -5.55 6.25 -21.09
N TRP A 14 -5.88 5.27 -21.92
CA TRP A 14 -4.91 4.46 -22.61
C TRP A 14 -4.07 5.30 -23.56
N GLN A 15 -2.75 5.15 -23.49
CA GLN A 15 -1.78 5.82 -24.33
C GLN A 15 -0.83 4.81 -24.97
N THR A 16 -0.37 5.10 -26.18
CA THR A 16 0.74 4.38 -26.80
C THR A 16 2.05 4.96 -26.28
N ALA A 17 2.95 4.08 -25.86
CA ALA A 17 4.29 4.41 -25.41
C ALA A 17 5.34 3.50 -26.07
N PRO A 18 6.62 3.89 -26.14
CA PRO A 18 7.69 2.99 -26.55
C PRO A 18 7.71 1.73 -25.65
N ASP A 19 8.12 0.61 -26.22
CA ASP A 19 8.34 -0.60 -25.42
C ASP A 19 9.53 -0.37 -24.46
N PRO A 20 9.39 -0.69 -23.18
CA PRO A 20 10.50 -0.57 -22.25
C PRO A 20 11.61 -1.53 -22.63
N GLN A 21 12.84 -1.13 -22.38
CA GLN A 21 14.01 -1.96 -22.54
C GLN A 21 14.50 -2.43 -21.16
N LEU A 22 15.27 -3.51 -21.12
CA LEU A 22 16.00 -3.88 -19.91
C LEU A 22 16.87 -2.71 -19.47
N SER A 23 16.70 -2.28 -18.22
CA SER A 23 17.42 -1.10 -17.68
C SER A 23 18.92 -1.34 -17.55
N ASP A 24 19.29 -2.58 -17.22
CA ASP A 24 20.66 -3.07 -17.07
C ASP A 24 20.69 -4.61 -17.07
N SER A 25 21.87 -5.20 -16.91
CA SER A 25 22.09 -6.66 -16.85
C SER A 25 21.38 -7.35 -15.68
N ARG A 26 20.90 -6.60 -14.65
CA ARG A 26 20.21 -7.12 -13.47
C ARG A 26 18.69 -6.88 -13.51
N GLY A 27 18.18 -6.26 -14.55
CA GLY A 27 16.77 -5.95 -14.71
C GLY A 27 15.95 -7.11 -15.24
N ALA A 28 14.63 -6.95 -15.19
CA ALA A 28 13.65 -7.82 -15.83
C ALA A 28 12.60 -7.00 -16.59
N LEU A 29 12.03 -7.58 -17.65
CA LEU A 29 10.75 -7.14 -18.20
C LEU A 29 9.67 -8.11 -17.68
N VAL A 30 8.57 -7.54 -17.20
CA VAL A 30 7.44 -8.31 -16.72
C VAL A 30 6.16 -7.90 -17.43
N ARG A 31 5.25 -8.84 -17.64
CA ARG A 31 3.90 -8.61 -18.12
C ARG A 31 2.95 -8.58 -16.91
N PRO A 32 2.37 -7.44 -16.53
CA PRO A 32 1.38 -7.38 -15.46
C PRO A 32 0.17 -8.27 -15.76
N LEU A 33 -0.24 -9.10 -14.82
CA LEU A 33 -1.40 -9.99 -14.88
C LEU A 33 -2.59 -9.39 -14.13
N ALA A 34 -2.34 -8.80 -12.97
CA ALA A 34 -3.31 -8.03 -12.22
C ALA A 34 -2.64 -6.85 -11.55
N VAL A 35 -3.36 -5.74 -11.48
CA VAL A 35 -2.91 -4.52 -10.81
C VAL A 35 -4.03 -4.01 -9.92
N ALA A 36 -3.76 -3.88 -8.62
CA ALA A 36 -4.68 -3.23 -7.72
C ALA A 36 -4.43 -1.71 -7.69
N ARG A 37 -5.49 -0.97 -7.47
CA ARG A 37 -5.46 0.48 -7.24
C ARG A 37 -5.26 0.74 -5.75
N CYS A 38 -4.18 1.42 -5.40
CA CYS A 38 -3.91 1.90 -4.05
C CYS A 38 -4.96 2.94 -3.61
N ASP A 39 -5.13 3.10 -2.30
CA ASP A 39 -6.03 4.12 -1.74
C ASP A 39 -5.65 5.55 -2.17
N LEU A 40 -4.37 5.80 -2.48
CA LEU A 40 -3.88 7.08 -3.00
C LEU A 40 -4.17 7.30 -4.48
N ASP A 41 -4.20 6.26 -5.30
CA ASP A 41 -4.29 6.39 -6.76
C ASP A 41 -5.54 7.11 -7.23
N HIS A 42 -6.70 6.82 -6.60
CA HIS A 42 -7.96 7.49 -6.94
C HIS A 42 -7.90 9.00 -6.67
N PRO A 43 -7.61 9.49 -5.46
CA PRO A 43 -7.53 10.93 -5.20
C PRO A 43 -6.38 11.59 -5.98
N MET A 44 -5.27 10.89 -6.21
CA MET A 44 -4.17 11.38 -7.05
C MET A 44 -4.65 11.66 -8.48
N ALA A 45 -5.38 10.74 -9.09
CA ALA A 45 -5.90 10.89 -10.43
C ALA A 45 -7.10 11.87 -10.50
N ALA A 46 -7.97 11.87 -9.51
CA ALA A 46 -9.12 12.76 -9.46
C ALA A 46 -8.72 14.24 -9.27
N PHE A 47 -7.76 14.51 -8.38
CA PHE A 47 -7.39 15.89 -7.99
C PHE A 47 -6.06 16.38 -8.57
N GLY A 48 -5.23 15.47 -9.14
CA GLY A 48 -4.00 15.87 -9.82
C GLY A 48 -2.89 16.33 -8.87
N PHE A 49 -2.55 15.55 -7.84
CA PHE A 49 -1.51 15.91 -6.87
C PHE A 49 -0.10 15.95 -7.45
N PHE A 50 0.14 15.23 -8.54
CA PHE A 50 1.41 15.23 -9.27
C PHE A 50 1.21 15.73 -10.71
N PRO A 51 2.18 16.43 -11.28
CA PRO A 51 2.10 16.85 -12.67
C PRO A 51 2.14 15.64 -13.62
N GLY A 52 1.19 15.57 -14.56
CA GLY A 52 1.13 14.57 -15.62
C GLY A 52 1.84 15.02 -16.90
N PRO A 53 1.86 14.16 -17.96
CA PRO A 53 1.32 12.80 -17.97
C PRO A 53 2.28 11.75 -17.36
N PHE A 54 1.73 10.66 -16.79
CA PHE A 54 2.51 9.50 -16.34
C PHE A 54 1.67 8.22 -16.30
N ALA A 55 2.32 7.05 -16.48
CA ALA A 55 1.67 5.75 -16.36
C ALA A 55 1.30 5.44 -14.90
N VAL A 56 0.13 4.83 -14.67
CA VAL A 56 -0.44 4.56 -13.34
C VAL A 56 -0.32 3.08 -12.93
N GLY A 57 -0.55 2.83 -11.63
CA GLY A 57 -0.59 1.49 -11.05
C GLY A 57 0.78 1.01 -10.55
N HIS A 58 0.75 0.31 -9.39
CA HIS A 58 1.97 -0.13 -8.73
C HIS A 58 1.79 -1.35 -7.80
N GLU A 59 0.58 -1.80 -7.52
CA GLU A 59 0.30 -3.02 -6.76
C GLU A 59 0.12 -4.19 -7.73
N THR A 60 1.15 -5.02 -7.94
CA THR A 60 1.21 -5.81 -9.17
C THR A 60 1.61 -7.25 -8.94
N VAL A 61 0.85 -8.16 -9.57
CA VAL A 61 1.28 -9.52 -9.90
C VAL A 61 1.60 -9.55 -11.39
N ALA A 62 2.74 -10.12 -11.77
CA ALA A 62 3.21 -10.15 -13.14
C ALA A 62 3.84 -11.49 -13.51
N GLU A 63 4.03 -11.71 -14.80
CA GLU A 63 4.83 -12.79 -15.37
C GLU A 63 6.14 -12.24 -15.92
N VAL A 64 7.25 -12.86 -15.61
CA VAL A 64 8.56 -12.51 -16.14
C VAL A 64 8.63 -12.89 -17.63
N ILE A 65 8.91 -11.92 -18.51
CA ILE A 65 8.98 -12.16 -19.96
C ILE A 65 10.39 -12.01 -20.53
N ALA A 66 11.28 -11.29 -19.84
CA ALA A 66 12.69 -11.22 -20.21
C ALA A 66 13.55 -10.91 -18.97
N LEU A 67 14.79 -11.34 -18.99
CA LEU A 67 15.75 -11.17 -17.90
C LEU A 67 17.08 -10.63 -18.44
N GLY A 68 17.76 -9.80 -17.66
CA GLY A 68 19.13 -9.42 -17.89
C GLY A 68 20.10 -10.58 -17.58
N GLU A 69 21.28 -10.52 -18.17
CA GLU A 69 22.27 -11.62 -18.12
C GLU A 69 22.80 -11.94 -16.72
N GLU A 70 22.74 -11.01 -15.78
CA GLU A 70 23.16 -11.21 -14.39
C GLU A 70 22.04 -11.66 -13.45
N VAL A 71 20.80 -11.80 -13.95
CA VAL A 71 19.68 -12.31 -13.15
C VAL A 71 19.80 -13.84 -13.01
N SER A 72 19.87 -14.33 -11.79
CA SER A 72 20.14 -15.74 -11.49
C SER A 72 19.05 -16.45 -10.71
N GLU A 73 18.20 -15.70 -9.97
CA GLU A 73 17.19 -16.27 -9.09
C GLU A 73 15.77 -16.26 -9.69
N ARG A 74 15.59 -15.62 -10.84
CA ARG A 74 14.29 -15.54 -11.54
C ARG A 74 14.35 -16.29 -12.87
N ARG A 75 13.17 -16.64 -13.40
CA ARG A 75 13.04 -17.37 -14.67
C ARG A 75 11.95 -16.74 -15.54
N VAL A 76 12.15 -16.78 -16.86
CA VAL A 76 11.10 -16.40 -17.82
C VAL A 76 9.89 -17.35 -17.65
N GLY A 77 8.68 -16.79 -17.64
CA GLY A 77 7.43 -17.49 -17.34
C GLY A 77 7.12 -17.60 -15.83
N GLU A 78 8.02 -17.15 -14.95
CA GLU A 78 7.75 -17.14 -13.51
C GLU A 78 6.71 -16.06 -13.16
N ARG A 79 5.72 -16.43 -12.34
CA ARG A 79 4.78 -15.47 -11.77
C ARG A 79 5.37 -14.84 -10.51
N VAL A 80 5.36 -13.51 -10.46
CA VAL A 80 6.03 -12.73 -9.42
C VAL A 80 5.15 -11.62 -8.88
N LEU A 81 5.43 -11.22 -7.63
CA LEU A 81 4.95 -10.00 -7.01
C LEU A 81 5.99 -8.90 -7.20
N VAL A 82 5.53 -7.71 -7.57
CA VAL A 82 6.37 -6.53 -7.79
C VAL A 82 6.09 -5.50 -6.70
N PRO A 83 6.99 -5.31 -5.72
CA PRO A 83 6.85 -4.25 -4.73
C PRO A 83 6.80 -2.88 -5.39
N PHE A 84 5.94 -1.98 -4.88
CA PHE A 84 5.74 -0.68 -5.51
C PHE A 84 6.97 0.23 -5.43
N GLN A 85 7.78 0.12 -4.37
CA GLN A 85 8.99 0.92 -4.18
C GLN A 85 10.17 0.30 -4.93
N VAL A 86 10.87 1.14 -5.71
CA VAL A 86 12.05 0.71 -6.46
C VAL A 86 13.30 0.82 -5.60
N SER A 87 14.07 -0.27 -5.51
CA SER A 87 15.31 -0.34 -4.73
C SER A 87 16.34 -1.28 -5.36
N CYS A 88 17.62 -1.06 -5.08
CA CYS A 88 18.71 -1.78 -5.75
C CYS A 88 19.22 -3.02 -5.01
N GLY A 89 18.87 -3.19 -3.73
CA GLY A 89 19.36 -4.28 -2.89
C GLY A 89 20.81 -4.17 -2.40
N THR A 90 21.64 -3.29 -2.99
CA THR A 90 23.09 -3.31 -2.78
C THR A 90 23.68 -2.07 -2.10
N CYS A 91 23.00 -0.92 -2.10
CA CYS A 91 23.48 0.27 -1.42
C CYS A 91 23.33 0.15 0.11
N VAL A 92 23.96 1.05 0.88
CA VAL A 92 23.96 0.98 2.34
C VAL A 92 22.56 0.89 2.93
N PRO A 93 21.58 1.77 2.62
CA PRO A 93 20.24 1.61 3.15
C PRO A 93 19.57 0.28 2.79
N CYS A 94 19.80 -0.21 1.56
CA CYS A 94 19.20 -1.48 1.14
C CYS A 94 19.79 -2.68 1.91
N ARG A 95 21.10 -2.70 2.15
CA ARG A 95 21.73 -3.74 2.98
C ARG A 95 21.24 -3.72 4.42
N ASP A 96 20.83 -2.56 4.92
CA ASP A 96 20.24 -2.39 6.24
C ASP A 96 18.71 -2.65 6.26
N GLY A 97 18.11 -3.14 5.14
CA GLY A 97 16.68 -3.39 5.03
C GLY A 97 15.80 -2.12 4.94
N ARG A 98 16.40 -0.94 4.69
CA ARG A 98 15.71 0.35 4.55
C ARG A 98 15.53 0.70 3.07
N PHE A 99 14.72 -0.11 2.37
CA PHE A 99 14.61 -0.07 0.91
C PHE A 99 14.02 1.24 0.39
N GLY A 100 13.05 1.84 1.10
CA GLY A 100 12.49 3.16 0.77
C GLY A 100 13.50 4.31 0.78
N GLY A 101 14.67 4.10 1.40
CA GLY A 101 15.80 5.03 1.43
C GLY A 101 16.90 4.70 0.41
N CYS A 102 16.63 3.91 -0.63
CA CYS A 102 17.62 3.48 -1.62
C CYS A 102 18.41 4.67 -2.20
N HIS A 103 19.75 4.56 -2.19
CA HIS A 103 20.63 5.62 -2.70
C HIS A 103 20.78 5.58 -4.22
N THR A 104 20.60 4.43 -4.85
CA THR A 104 20.74 4.25 -6.30
C THR A 104 19.52 4.82 -7.04
N TYR A 105 18.33 4.49 -6.55
CA TYR A 105 17.08 4.96 -7.13
C TYR A 105 16.46 6.02 -6.21
N ARG A 106 16.87 7.28 -6.42
CA ARG A 106 16.34 8.42 -5.66
C ARG A 106 15.31 9.17 -6.47
N ALA A 107 14.23 9.55 -5.84
CA ALA A 107 13.21 10.40 -6.43
C ALA A 107 12.62 11.33 -5.36
N ARG A 108 12.01 12.45 -5.79
CA ARG A 108 11.43 13.45 -4.89
C ARG A 108 10.39 12.88 -3.93
N ALA A 109 9.53 12.00 -4.44
CA ALA A 109 8.50 11.31 -3.64
C ALA A 109 8.95 9.91 -3.17
N GLY A 110 10.25 9.56 -3.32
CA GLY A 110 10.78 8.20 -3.18
C GLY A 110 10.55 7.38 -4.45
N ALA A 111 11.55 6.58 -4.86
CA ALA A 111 11.48 5.79 -6.08
C ALA A 111 10.35 4.78 -6.03
N ALA A 112 9.45 4.82 -7.02
CA ALA A 112 8.27 3.98 -7.09
C ALA A 112 7.68 3.93 -8.50
N PHE A 113 6.97 2.84 -8.81
CA PHE A 113 6.14 2.75 -10.01
C PHE A 113 4.86 3.58 -9.84
N GLY A 114 4.27 4.06 -10.93
CA GLY A 114 2.96 4.71 -10.94
C GLY A 114 2.92 6.17 -10.49
N PHE A 115 4.08 6.82 -10.25
CA PHE A 115 4.17 8.19 -9.74
C PHE A 115 4.91 9.16 -10.67
N GLY A 116 5.13 8.77 -11.93
CA GLY A 116 5.83 9.58 -12.92
C GLY A 116 7.21 10.05 -12.44
N GLU A 117 7.61 11.27 -12.82
CA GLU A 117 8.88 11.87 -12.43
C GLU A 117 9.03 12.04 -10.90
N ALA A 118 7.93 12.25 -10.17
CA ALA A 118 7.96 12.31 -8.72
C ALA A 118 8.43 10.99 -8.09
N GLY A 119 8.13 9.85 -8.74
CA GLY A 119 8.58 8.50 -8.40
C GLY A 119 9.86 8.07 -9.09
N GLY A 120 10.51 8.93 -9.89
CA GLY A 120 11.76 8.64 -10.59
C GLY A 120 11.58 8.07 -12.00
N GLY A 121 10.38 8.20 -12.60
CA GLY A 121 10.16 7.83 -14.00
C GLY A 121 10.18 6.32 -14.31
N HIS A 122 9.90 5.46 -13.32
CA HIS A 122 9.97 4.00 -13.46
C HIS A 122 8.78 3.36 -14.20
N GLY A 123 7.87 4.18 -14.77
CA GLY A 123 6.65 3.69 -15.42
C GLY A 123 5.53 3.36 -14.44
N GLY A 124 4.49 2.70 -14.95
CA GLY A 124 3.33 2.25 -14.17
C GLY A 124 2.92 0.84 -14.58
N ALA A 125 2.27 0.13 -13.68
CA ALA A 125 1.98 -1.29 -13.84
C ALA A 125 0.75 -1.59 -14.70
N VAL A 126 -0.17 -0.62 -14.90
CA VAL A 126 -1.26 -0.81 -15.86
C VAL A 126 -0.73 -0.55 -17.27
N ALA A 127 0.13 -1.46 -17.74
CA ALA A 127 0.83 -1.40 -19.03
C ALA A 127 1.01 -2.81 -19.60
N ASP A 128 1.28 -2.89 -20.91
CA ASP A 128 1.53 -4.18 -21.56
C ASP A 128 2.81 -4.83 -21.02
N VAL A 129 3.82 -4.00 -20.72
CA VAL A 129 5.13 -4.42 -20.16
C VAL A 129 5.60 -3.41 -19.14
N LEU A 130 6.21 -3.89 -18.06
CA LEU A 130 6.87 -3.08 -17.05
C LEU A 130 8.34 -3.51 -16.94
N ALA A 131 9.26 -2.54 -16.97
CA ALA A 131 10.67 -2.80 -16.67
C ALA A 131 10.91 -2.70 -15.17
N VAL A 132 11.46 -3.75 -14.57
CA VAL A 132 11.78 -3.83 -13.14
C VAL A 132 13.29 -3.90 -12.97
N PRO A 133 13.94 -2.91 -12.34
CA PRO A 133 15.37 -2.96 -12.09
C PRO A 133 15.69 -3.94 -10.95
N ALA A 134 16.94 -4.43 -10.90
CA ALA A 134 17.45 -5.30 -9.84
C ALA A 134 16.50 -6.49 -9.54
N ALA A 135 16.19 -7.29 -10.56
CA ALA A 135 15.14 -8.30 -10.56
C ALA A 135 15.23 -9.32 -9.41
N ASP A 136 16.41 -9.88 -9.14
CA ASP A 136 16.62 -10.84 -8.04
C ASP A 136 16.29 -10.22 -6.66
N HIS A 137 16.49 -8.91 -6.50
CA HIS A 137 16.11 -8.20 -5.29
C HIS A 137 14.64 -7.80 -5.29
N MET A 138 14.14 -7.23 -6.38
CA MET A 138 12.79 -6.63 -6.45
C MET A 138 11.68 -7.68 -6.54
N LEU A 139 11.87 -8.72 -7.34
CA LEU A 139 10.81 -9.67 -7.64
C LEU A 139 10.73 -10.79 -6.58
N LEU A 140 9.54 -11.06 -6.07
CA LEU A 140 9.28 -12.21 -5.20
C LEU A 140 8.40 -13.22 -5.94
N PRO A 141 8.70 -14.54 -5.84
CA PRO A 141 7.82 -15.55 -6.39
C PRO A 141 6.39 -15.42 -5.87
N ALA A 142 5.41 -15.39 -6.76
CA ALA A 142 4.02 -15.37 -6.35
C ALA A 142 3.55 -16.79 -5.99
N PRO A 143 2.89 -16.99 -4.83
CA PRO A 143 2.32 -18.29 -4.48
C PRO A 143 1.15 -18.65 -5.39
N GLY A 144 0.59 -19.85 -5.23
CA GLY A 144 -0.67 -20.25 -5.85
C GLY A 144 -1.82 -19.33 -5.43
N GLY A 145 -2.82 -19.18 -6.29
CA GLY A 145 -3.98 -18.31 -6.10
C GLY A 145 -4.27 -17.43 -7.32
N SER A 146 -5.40 -16.71 -7.31
CA SER A 146 -5.70 -15.76 -8.38
C SER A 146 -4.77 -14.55 -8.33
N ALA A 147 -4.49 -13.95 -9.48
CA ALA A 147 -3.67 -12.75 -9.54
C ALA A 147 -4.35 -11.58 -8.82
N SER A 148 -5.67 -11.49 -8.93
CA SER A 148 -6.51 -10.50 -8.24
C SER A 148 -6.43 -10.60 -6.70
N ALA A 149 -6.31 -11.81 -6.14
CA ALA A 149 -6.12 -11.97 -4.69
C ALA A 149 -4.73 -11.53 -4.23
N LEU A 150 -3.72 -11.68 -5.07
CA LEU A 150 -2.32 -11.44 -4.69
C LEU A 150 -1.85 -9.99 -4.92
N CYS A 151 -2.49 -9.25 -5.83
CA CYS A 151 -1.95 -7.96 -6.30
C CYS A 151 -1.98 -6.85 -5.22
N SER A 152 -2.77 -6.96 -4.16
CA SER A 152 -2.75 -6.00 -3.04
C SER A 152 -1.66 -6.27 -2.00
N LEU A 153 -1.00 -7.45 -2.06
CA LEU A 153 0.05 -7.81 -1.10
C LEU A 153 1.28 -6.88 -1.18
N PRO A 154 1.77 -6.49 -2.37
CA PRO A 154 3.02 -5.75 -2.50
C PRO A 154 2.94 -4.25 -2.15
N ASP A 155 1.81 -3.76 -1.62
CA ASP A 155 1.69 -2.39 -1.10
C ASP A 155 0.72 -2.29 0.08
N ASN A 156 -0.60 -2.14 -0.14
CA ASN A 156 -1.56 -1.80 0.92
C ASN A 156 -1.62 -2.84 2.04
N ALA A 157 -1.51 -4.13 1.73
CA ALA A 157 -1.45 -5.16 2.77
C ALA A 157 -0.16 -5.06 3.60
N CYS A 158 0.98 -4.76 2.97
CA CYS A 158 2.23 -4.51 3.69
C CYS A 158 2.14 -3.27 4.59
N ASP A 159 1.49 -2.19 4.14
CA ASP A 159 1.34 -0.98 4.95
C ASP A 159 0.41 -1.21 6.15
N ALA A 160 -0.65 -1.96 5.96
CA ALA A 160 -1.53 -2.38 7.04
C ALA A 160 -0.80 -3.28 8.07
N TYR A 161 0.01 -4.25 7.60
CA TYR A 161 0.83 -5.08 8.48
C TYR A 161 1.84 -4.24 9.27
N ARG A 162 2.51 -3.25 8.65
CA ARG A 162 3.41 -2.31 9.31
C ARG A 162 2.75 -1.60 10.49
N ALA A 163 1.47 -1.31 10.37
CA ALA A 163 0.74 -0.53 11.37
C ALA A 163 0.39 -1.32 12.63
N VAL A 164 0.34 -2.66 12.57
CA VAL A 164 -0.11 -3.49 13.69
C VAL A 164 0.81 -4.68 13.99
N GLY A 165 1.45 -5.27 12.99
CA GLY A 165 2.20 -6.52 13.14
C GLY A 165 3.40 -6.43 14.08
N PRO A 166 4.36 -5.52 13.85
CA PRO A 166 5.51 -5.35 14.73
C PRO A 166 5.09 -4.99 16.17
N GLN A 167 4.08 -4.14 16.33
CA GLN A 167 3.59 -3.69 17.63
C GLN A 167 2.92 -4.83 18.40
N LEU A 168 2.14 -5.69 17.72
CA LEU A 168 1.55 -6.87 18.34
C LEU A 168 2.57 -7.96 18.65
N ALA A 169 3.66 -8.05 17.88
CA ALA A 169 4.76 -8.94 18.22
C ALA A 169 5.50 -8.51 19.49
N GLU A 170 5.64 -7.20 19.70
CA GLU A 170 6.24 -6.63 20.91
C GLU A 170 5.27 -6.65 22.11
N HIS A 171 3.96 -6.47 21.86
CA HIS A 171 2.90 -6.42 22.87
C HIS A 171 1.77 -7.42 22.54
N PRO A 172 1.98 -8.72 22.74
CA PRO A 172 0.99 -9.74 22.42
C PRO A 172 -0.34 -9.51 23.12
N GLY A 173 -1.44 -9.60 22.37
CA GLY A 173 -2.78 -9.38 22.91
C GLY A 173 -3.19 -7.92 23.09
N ALA A 174 -2.33 -6.94 22.79
CA ALA A 174 -2.66 -5.52 22.94
C ALA A 174 -3.92 -5.14 22.14
N GLU A 175 -4.73 -4.24 22.68
CA GLU A 175 -5.86 -3.65 21.96
C GLU A 175 -5.39 -2.75 20.83
N VAL A 176 -6.14 -2.77 19.71
CA VAL A 176 -5.88 -1.94 18.54
C VAL A 176 -7.10 -1.05 18.25
N LEU A 177 -6.86 0.25 18.10
CA LEU A 177 -7.85 1.21 17.60
C LEU A 177 -7.44 1.68 16.19
N ILE A 178 -8.33 1.54 15.22
CA ILE A 178 -8.13 2.00 13.84
C ILE A 178 -9.16 3.08 13.54
N VAL A 179 -8.70 4.28 13.18
CA VAL A 179 -9.56 5.38 12.72
C VAL A 179 -9.33 5.57 11.24
N SER A 180 -10.33 5.20 10.44
CA SER A 180 -10.22 5.04 8.99
C SER A 180 -10.98 6.13 8.23
N GLY A 181 -10.68 6.23 6.94
CA GLY A 181 -11.28 7.20 6.01
C GLY A 181 -10.59 7.16 4.65
N ALA A 182 -9.56 8.01 4.45
CA ALA A 182 -8.85 8.11 3.17
C ALA A 182 -8.02 6.86 2.83
N ALA A 183 -7.39 6.21 3.83
CA ALA A 183 -6.70 4.94 3.65
C ALA A 183 -7.63 3.76 3.97
N ALA A 184 -8.69 3.63 3.17
CA ALA A 184 -9.84 2.76 3.42
C ALA A 184 -9.48 1.26 3.41
N SER A 185 -8.83 0.78 2.35
CA SER A 185 -8.44 -0.63 2.25
C SER A 185 -7.35 -0.99 3.25
N ILE A 186 -6.39 -0.08 3.51
CA ILE A 186 -5.34 -0.28 4.51
C ILE A 186 -5.95 -0.41 5.90
N GLY A 187 -6.95 0.43 6.25
CA GLY A 187 -7.66 0.34 7.52
C GLY A 187 -8.34 -1.01 7.73
N LEU A 188 -9.00 -1.54 6.72
CA LEU A 188 -9.65 -2.86 6.77
C LEU A 188 -8.65 -4.01 6.82
N TYR A 189 -7.54 -3.94 6.06
CA TYR A 189 -6.46 -4.91 6.17
C TYR A 189 -5.82 -4.88 7.57
N ALA A 190 -5.69 -3.69 8.20
CA ALA A 190 -5.19 -3.58 9.56
C ALA A 190 -6.11 -4.27 10.59
N VAL A 191 -7.45 -4.22 10.39
CA VAL A 191 -8.42 -5.02 11.18
C VAL A 191 -8.12 -6.51 11.01
N ALA A 192 -8.00 -6.99 9.77
CA ALA A 192 -7.74 -8.40 9.48
C ALA A 192 -6.42 -8.88 10.11
N PHE A 193 -5.34 -8.12 9.97
CA PHE A 193 -4.06 -8.45 10.60
C PHE A 193 -4.11 -8.41 12.12
N ALA A 194 -4.73 -7.38 12.73
CA ALA A 194 -4.85 -7.30 14.17
C ALA A 194 -5.59 -8.51 14.78
N ARG A 195 -6.67 -8.95 14.11
CA ARG A 195 -7.41 -10.17 14.50
C ARG A 195 -6.57 -11.42 14.33
N THR A 196 -5.94 -11.59 13.18
CA THR A 196 -5.09 -12.75 12.87
C THR A 196 -3.88 -12.87 13.81
N LEU A 197 -3.31 -11.75 14.23
CA LEU A 197 -2.14 -11.69 15.11
C LEU A 197 -2.50 -11.72 16.59
N GLY A 198 -3.78 -11.88 16.93
CA GLY A 198 -4.21 -12.17 18.31
C GLY A 198 -4.44 -10.94 19.16
N SER A 199 -4.75 -9.77 18.59
CA SER A 199 -5.24 -8.63 19.39
C SER A 199 -6.47 -9.03 20.21
N ALA A 200 -6.47 -8.73 21.50
CA ALA A 200 -7.59 -9.04 22.39
C ALA A 200 -8.87 -8.27 22.01
N ARG A 201 -8.71 -7.07 21.49
CA ARG A 201 -9.80 -6.20 21.06
C ARG A 201 -9.38 -5.34 19.89
N VAL A 202 -10.16 -5.33 18.82
CA VAL A 202 -9.98 -4.45 17.67
C VAL A 202 -11.17 -3.53 17.56
N ARG A 203 -10.92 -2.22 17.60
CA ARG A 203 -11.93 -1.18 17.40
C ARG A 203 -11.69 -0.49 16.06
N TYR A 204 -12.75 -0.30 15.30
CA TYR A 204 -12.69 0.34 13.99
C TYR A 204 -13.69 1.50 13.92
N VAL A 205 -13.22 2.64 13.51
CA VAL A 205 -14.02 3.87 13.37
C VAL A 205 -13.93 4.35 11.93
N ASP A 206 -15.07 4.55 11.27
CA ASP A 206 -15.15 5.09 9.91
C ASP A 206 -16.46 5.85 9.71
N ARG A 207 -16.52 6.72 8.72
CA ARG A 207 -17.75 7.41 8.29
C ARG A 207 -18.60 6.56 7.37
N ASP A 208 -17.98 5.65 6.64
CA ASP A 208 -18.62 4.80 5.62
C ASP A 208 -19.29 3.58 6.26
N GLU A 209 -20.55 3.36 5.90
CA GLU A 209 -21.37 2.30 6.47
C GLU A 209 -20.94 0.90 5.99
N GLU A 210 -20.59 0.77 4.70
CA GLU A 210 -20.19 -0.52 4.12
C GLU A 210 -18.83 -0.97 4.67
N ARG A 211 -17.89 -0.05 4.83
CA ARG A 211 -16.61 -0.34 5.48
C ARG A 211 -16.78 -0.68 6.97
N CYS A 212 -17.69 0.00 7.66
CA CYS A 212 -18.07 -0.37 9.03
C CYS A 212 -18.64 -1.80 9.10
N ALA A 213 -19.54 -2.16 8.19
CA ALA A 213 -20.09 -3.52 8.11
C ALA A 213 -19.00 -4.57 7.82
N THR A 214 -18.09 -4.27 6.91
CA THR A 214 -16.92 -5.13 6.59
C THR A 214 -16.03 -5.33 7.82
N ALA A 215 -15.68 -4.27 8.53
CA ALA A 215 -14.86 -4.34 9.74
C ALA A 215 -15.53 -5.16 10.85
N ALA A 216 -16.86 -5.01 11.01
CA ALA A 216 -17.66 -5.83 11.94
C ALA A 216 -17.64 -7.32 11.56
N ALA A 217 -17.77 -7.65 10.26
CA ALA A 217 -17.68 -9.02 9.76
C ALA A 217 -16.27 -9.63 9.99
N LEU A 218 -15.24 -8.81 10.00
CA LEU A 218 -13.86 -9.20 10.36
C LEU A 218 -13.66 -9.33 11.88
N GLY A 219 -14.66 -9.05 12.69
CA GLY A 219 -14.64 -9.21 14.15
C GLY A 219 -14.14 -7.99 14.90
N ALA A 220 -14.18 -6.78 14.32
CA ALA A 220 -13.94 -5.55 15.04
C ALA A 220 -15.20 -5.04 15.74
N GLU A 221 -15.02 -4.36 16.87
CA GLU A 221 -16.04 -3.47 17.43
C GLU A 221 -16.05 -2.18 16.62
N VAL A 222 -17.21 -1.80 16.10
CA VAL A 222 -17.31 -0.72 15.11
C VAL A 222 -18.07 0.48 15.68
N GLU A 223 -17.53 1.66 15.43
CA GLU A 223 -18.20 2.92 15.66
C GLU A 223 -18.31 3.69 14.33
N ARG A 224 -19.54 3.95 13.88
CA ARG A 224 -19.76 4.81 12.71
C ARG A 224 -19.63 6.27 13.13
N GLN A 225 -18.56 6.93 12.69
CA GLN A 225 -18.34 8.35 12.95
C GLN A 225 -19.33 9.24 12.21
N ARG A 226 -20.15 9.98 12.96
CA ARG A 226 -21.11 10.95 12.45
C ARG A 226 -20.73 12.35 12.95
N GLY A 227 -20.64 13.31 12.04
CA GLY A 227 -20.26 14.68 12.40
C GLY A 227 -18.74 14.88 12.63
N PRO A 228 -18.31 15.90 13.40
CA PRO A 228 -16.90 16.18 13.66
C PRO A 228 -16.21 15.04 14.42
N TRP A 229 -14.90 14.89 14.20
CA TRP A 229 -14.09 13.97 15.00
C TRP A 229 -14.11 14.37 16.47
N PRO A 230 -14.23 13.43 17.42
CA PRO A 230 -14.15 13.72 18.83
C PRO A 230 -12.74 14.19 19.22
N ARG A 231 -12.60 14.82 20.36
CA ARG A 231 -11.25 15.15 20.85
C ARG A 231 -10.37 13.91 21.00
N ARG A 232 -10.95 12.80 21.43
CA ARG A 232 -10.33 11.45 21.54
C ARG A 232 -11.40 10.38 21.67
N TYR A 233 -11.03 9.16 21.36
CA TYR A 233 -11.72 7.91 21.73
C TYR A 233 -11.15 7.34 23.04
N ASP A 234 -11.70 6.22 23.50
CA ASP A 234 -11.05 5.44 24.56
C ASP A 234 -9.65 5.03 24.09
N ARG A 235 -8.72 5.01 25.03
CA ARG A 235 -7.31 4.75 24.69
C ARG A 235 -7.09 3.29 24.30
N ALA A 236 -6.05 3.08 23.49
CA ALA A 236 -5.53 1.77 23.13
C ALA A 236 -3.99 1.82 23.04
N PRO A 237 -3.29 0.73 23.43
CA PRO A 237 -1.84 0.64 23.29
C PRO A 237 -1.35 0.80 21.86
N ILE A 238 -2.12 0.32 20.88
CA ILE A 238 -1.81 0.42 19.46
C ILE A 238 -2.92 1.17 18.74
N THR A 239 -2.56 2.23 18.03
CA THR A 239 -3.50 3.03 17.26
C THR A 239 -3.04 3.20 15.81
N VAL A 240 -4.00 3.21 14.88
CA VAL A 240 -3.74 3.40 13.46
C VAL A 240 -4.52 4.62 12.96
N GLU A 241 -3.79 5.58 12.40
CA GLU A 241 -4.36 6.74 11.73
C GLU A 241 -4.46 6.43 10.23
N ALA A 242 -5.67 6.23 9.75
CA ALA A 242 -6.02 5.96 8.37
C ALA A 242 -7.11 6.92 7.84
N SER A 243 -7.47 7.95 8.63
CA SER A 243 -8.52 8.90 8.27
C SER A 243 -8.10 9.88 7.17
N GLY A 244 -6.82 10.33 7.19
CA GLY A 244 -6.31 11.38 6.32
C GLY A 244 -6.82 12.78 6.68
N GLU A 245 -7.59 12.93 7.77
CA GLU A 245 -8.10 14.20 8.25
C GLU A 245 -7.31 14.68 9.49
N LEU A 246 -7.01 15.99 9.58
CA LEU A 246 -6.20 16.54 10.67
C LEU A 246 -6.82 16.29 12.05
N GLU A 247 -8.13 16.48 12.16
CA GLU A 247 -8.88 16.22 13.40
C GLU A 247 -8.89 14.72 13.74
N GLY A 248 -8.96 13.85 12.73
CA GLY A 248 -8.82 12.40 12.88
C GLY A 248 -7.45 12.02 13.44
N LEU A 249 -6.36 12.57 12.87
CA LEU A 249 -5.00 12.41 13.39
C LEU A 249 -4.90 12.86 14.86
N HIS A 250 -5.45 14.03 15.20
CA HIS A 250 -5.46 14.53 16.57
C HIS A 250 -6.22 13.62 17.53
N ALA A 251 -7.38 13.10 17.09
CA ALA A 251 -8.17 12.17 17.89
C ALA A 251 -7.40 10.88 18.14
N VAL A 252 -6.76 10.30 17.12
CA VAL A 252 -5.96 9.07 17.22
C VAL A 252 -4.76 9.25 18.16
N LEU A 253 -3.97 10.31 17.98
CA LEU A 253 -2.80 10.59 18.83
C LEU A 253 -3.20 10.74 20.30
N ARG A 254 -4.36 11.35 20.61
CA ARG A 254 -4.89 11.46 21.96
C ARG A 254 -5.49 10.17 22.49
N SER A 255 -5.87 9.26 21.61
CA SER A 255 -6.42 7.93 21.92
C SER A 255 -5.33 6.86 22.07
N THR A 256 -4.08 7.17 21.74
CA THR A 256 -2.94 6.27 21.98
C THR A 256 -2.67 6.23 23.49
N ASP A 257 -2.40 5.07 24.03
CA ASP A 257 -2.15 4.91 25.48
C ASP A 257 -0.76 5.44 25.88
N ASP A 258 -0.49 5.53 27.18
CA ASP A 258 0.83 5.92 27.68
C ASP A 258 1.86 4.87 27.26
N TYR A 259 2.98 5.32 26.70
CA TYR A 259 4.00 4.49 26.03
C TYR A 259 3.47 3.65 24.87
N GLY A 260 2.28 3.99 24.32
CA GLY A 260 1.67 3.31 23.17
C GLY A 260 2.26 3.76 21.83
N PHE A 261 1.82 3.06 20.80
CA PHE A 261 2.26 3.25 19.40
C PHE A 261 1.11 3.81 18.57
N CYS A 262 1.35 4.89 17.85
CA CYS A 262 0.47 5.42 16.82
C CYS A 262 1.18 5.31 15.48
N THR A 263 0.58 4.60 14.51
CA THR A 263 1.09 4.55 13.14
C THR A 263 0.14 5.27 12.20
N ALA A 264 0.63 6.31 11.49
CA ALA A 264 -0.11 6.93 10.41
C ALA A 264 0.18 6.18 9.10
N VAL A 265 -0.90 5.75 8.43
CA VAL A 265 -0.88 5.14 7.09
C VAL A 265 -1.54 6.07 6.06
N ALA A 266 -2.39 6.99 6.48
CA ALA A 266 -2.91 8.04 5.60
C ALA A 266 -1.86 9.14 5.36
N ILE A 267 -1.92 9.74 4.17
CA ILE A 267 -1.00 10.80 3.76
C ILE A 267 -1.63 12.17 4.01
N HIS A 268 -0.94 12.99 4.80
CA HIS A 268 -1.28 14.41 4.98
C HIS A 268 -0.43 15.26 4.03
N PHE A 269 -1.05 15.83 3.00
CA PHE A 269 -0.33 16.54 1.92
C PHE A 269 0.14 17.96 2.29
N ALA A 270 -0.28 18.50 3.45
CA ALA A 270 0.21 19.80 3.92
C ALA A 270 1.73 19.71 4.23
N PRO A 271 2.52 20.73 3.86
CA PRO A 271 3.96 20.76 4.14
C PRO A 271 4.31 20.66 5.62
N THR A 272 3.41 21.16 6.47
CA THR A 272 3.51 21.07 7.94
C THR A 272 2.14 20.77 8.52
N VAL A 273 2.12 19.87 9.50
CA VAL A 273 0.91 19.46 10.22
C VAL A 273 1.15 19.66 11.71
N ALA A 274 0.26 20.41 12.40
CA ALA A 274 0.31 20.54 13.84
C ALA A 274 -0.12 19.23 14.50
N VAL A 275 0.60 18.81 15.55
CA VAL A 275 0.25 17.65 16.38
C VAL A 275 0.22 18.03 17.85
N PRO A 276 -0.48 17.29 18.74
CA PRO A 276 -0.56 17.56 20.17
C PRO A 276 0.75 17.17 20.90
N LEU A 277 1.87 17.80 20.50
CA LEU A 277 3.22 17.37 20.85
C LEU A 277 3.48 17.29 22.36
N LEU A 278 2.94 18.25 23.15
CA LEU A 278 3.09 18.23 24.62
C LEU A 278 2.37 17.01 25.24
N GLU A 279 1.15 16.73 24.75
CA GLU A 279 0.39 15.55 25.22
C GLU A 279 1.13 14.24 24.85
N MET A 280 1.75 14.17 23.68
CA MET A 280 2.55 13.03 23.24
C MET A 280 3.83 12.87 24.07
N TYR A 281 4.54 13.98 24.32
CA TYR A 281 5.75 14.00 25.13
C TYR A 281 5.50 13.49 26.57
N THR A 282 4.48 14.04 27.22
CA THR A 282 4.17 13.68 28.61
C THR A 282 3.70 12.24 28.79
N ARG A 283 3.27 11.61 27.71
CA ARG A 283 2.75 10.25 27.69
C ARG A 283 3.70 9.23 27.04
N GLY A 284 4.86 9.68 26.54
CA GLY A 284 5.86 8.80 25.92
C GLY A 284 5.36 8.11 24.65
N ILE A 285 4.48 8.75 23.85
CA ILE A 285 3.89 8.16 22.66
C ILE A 285 4.94 7.99 21.57
N THR A 286 5.02 6.80 20.99
CA THR A 286 5.76 6.55 19.75
C THR A 286 4.88 6.82 18.56
N PHE A 287 5.22 7.83 17.74
CA PHE A 287 4.51 8.14 16.50
C PHE A 287 5.32 7.68 15.29
N HIS A 288 4.80 6.69 14.57
CA HIS A 288 5.41 6.13 13.37
C HIS A 288 4.80 6.76 12.13
N LEU A 289 5.65 7.39 11.34
CA LEU A 289 5.30 7.99 10.06
C LEU A 289 6.31 7.56 8.99
N SER A 290 5.87 6.83 7.99
CA SER A 290 6.69 6.44 6.83
C SER A 290 5.81 6.00 5.68
N ARG A 291 6.39 5.89 4.48
CA ARG A 291 5.78 5.12 3.40
C ARG A 291 5.80 3.63 3.77
N ALA A 292 4.92 2.85 3.17
CA ALA A 292 5.02 1.38 3.23
C ALA A 292 6.43 0.95 2.80
N ASP A 293 7.00 -0.02 3.49
CA ASP A 293 8.28 -0.64 3.15
C ASP A 293 8.01 -2.05 2.61
N SER A 294 7.33 -2.07 1.48
CA SER A 294 6.70 -3.27 0.93
C SER A 294 7.71 -4.39 0.68
N ARG A 295 8.88 -4.08 0.09
CA ARG A 295 9.90 -5.13 -0.18
C ARG A 295 10.38 -5.82 1.09
N ARG A 296 10.47 -5.11 2.21
CA ARG A 296 10.88 -5.67 3.51
C ARG A 296 9.77 -6.50 4.14
N LEU A 297 8.53 -6.03 4.03
CA LEU A 297 7.39 -6.63 4.73
C LEU A 297 6.69 -7.73 3.93
N LEU A 298 6.84 -7.71 2.60
CA LEU A 298 6.18 -8.67 1.72
C LEU A 298 6.48 -10.15 2.06
N PRO A 299 7.69 -10.57 2.47
CA PRO A 299 7.94 -11.95 2.86
C PRO A 299 7.04 -12.43 4.00
N VAL A 300 6.88 -11.66 5.07
CA VAL A 300 6.02 -12.04 6.21
C VAL A 300 4.54 -11.99 5.85
N VAL A 301 4.12 -11.03 5.01
CA VAL A 301 2.73 -10.96 4.54
C VAL A 301 2.40 -12.15 3.64
N LEU A 302 3.34 -12.58 2.78
CA LEU A 302 3.23 -13.78 1.96
C LEU A 302 3.17 -15.07 2.79
N GLU A 303 3.93 -15.15 3.87
CA GLU A 303 3.85 -16.29 4.80
C GLU A 303 2.45 -16.40 5.39
N LEU A 304 1.89 -15.30 5.92
CA LEU A 304 0.53 -15.27 6.45
C LEU A 304 -0.53 -15.64 5.41
N PHE A 305 -0.36 -15.20 4.16
CA PHE A 305 -1.24 -15.59 3.05
C PHE A 305 -1.11 -17.09 2.74
N THR A 306 0.11 -17.62 2.64
CA THR A 306 0.37 -19.01 2.30
C THR A 306 -0.14 -19.96 3.40
N GLU A 307 -0.04 -19.55 4.65
CA GLU A 307 -0.58 -20.25 5.82
C GLU A 307 -2.11 -20.11 5.94
N ARG A 308 -2.77 -19.40 5.04
CA ARG A 308 -4.21 -19.10 5.06
C ARG A 308 -4.66 -18.35 6.33
N ARG A 309 -3.78 -17.58 6.91
CA ARG A 309 -4.04 -16.71 8.06
C ARG A 309 -4.47 -15.30 7.65
N PHE A 310 -4.20 -14.95 6.41
CA PHE A 310 -4.61 -13.67 5.82
C PHE A 310 -5.05 -13.87 4.37
N ASP A 311 -6.20 -13.30 4.01
CA ASP A 311 -6.71 -13.27 2.64
C ASP A 311 -7.02 -11.82 2.26
N PRO A 312 -6.37 -11.23 1.25
CA PRO A 312 -6.64 -9.86 0.81
C PRO A 312 -8.07 -9.63 0.32
N LEU A 313 -8.76 -10.69 -0.13
CA LEU A 313 -10.15 -10.60 -0.61
C LEU A 313 -11.19 -10.42 0.52
N VAL A 314 -10.77 -10.41 1.79
CA VAL A 314 -11.65 -9.99 2.90
C VAL A 314 -12.03 -8.51 2.83
N VAL A 315 -11.29 -7.70 2.09
CA VAL A 315 -11.66 -6.32 1.75
C VAL A 315 -12.51 -6.34 0.47
N PRO A 316 -13.66 -5.65 0.45
CA PRO A 316 -14.52 -5.57 -0.73
C PRO A 316 -13.73 -5.08 -1.96
N THR A 317 -13.62 -5.96 -2.96
CA THR A 317 -12.78 -5.74 -4.14
C THR A 317 -13.63 -5.80 -5.41
N THR A 318 -13.60 -4.73 -6.18
CA THR A 318 -14.17 -4.69 -7.54
C THR A 318 -13.09 -5.13 -8.53
N ILE A 319 -13.35 -6.23 -9.24
CA ILE A 319 -12.44 -6.76 -10.26
C ILE A 319 -13.01 -6.41 -11.63
N VAL A 320 -12.21 -5.78 -12.49
CA VAL A 320 -12.62 -5.39 -13.84
C VAL A 320 -11.61 -5.90 -14.89
N PRO A 321 -12.08 -6.21 -16.10
CA PRO A 321 -11.21 -6.58 -17.21
C PRO A 321 -10.21 -5.47 -17.55
N TRP A 322 -9.04 -5.88 -18.04
CA TRP A 322 -7.92 -4.99 -18.42
C TRP A 322 -8.33 -3.86 -19.35
N GLU A 323 -9.18 -4.16 -20.34
CA GLU A 323 -9.63 -3.22 -21.35
C GLU A 323 -10.52 -2.10 -20.81
N ARG A 324 -11.08 -2.31 -19.60
CA ARG A 324 -11.94 -1.35 -18.91
C ARG A 324 -11.23 -0.53 -17.84
N ALA A 325 -9.91 -0.60 -17.81
CA ALA A 325 -9.12 0.09 -16.78
C ALA A 325 -9.32 1.60 -16.80
N ASP A 326 -9.43 2.25 -17.95
CA ASP A 326 -9.63 3.70 -18.08
C ASP A 326 -11.01 4.14 -17.59
N ASP A 327 -12.06 3.39 -17.87
CA ASP A 327 -13.40 3.65 -17.35
C ASP A 327 -13.45 3.50 -15.83
N ALA A 328 -12.81 2.44 -15.30
CA ALA A 328 -12.93 2.05 -13.90
C ALA A 328 -11.97 2.79 -12.95
N TRP A 329 -10.85 3.33 -13.46
CA TRP A 329 -9.79 3.88 -12.60
C TRP A 329 -10.25 5.02 -11.69
N LEU A 330 -11.22 5.83 -12.14
CA LEU A 330 -11.79 6.94 -11.39
C LEU A 330 -13.10 6.60 -10.68
N GLU A 331 -13.64 5.38 -10.85
CA GLU A 331 -14.86 4.96 -10.17
C GLU A 331 -14.60 4.70 -8.68
N PRO A 332 -15.54 5.05 -7.81
CA PRO A 332 -15.43 4.74 -6.39
C PRO A 332 -15.38 3.22 -6.13
N ALA A 333 -14.42 2.80 -5.33
CA ALA A 333 -14.32 1.42 -4.83
C ALA A 333 -13.42 1.40 -3.59
N THR A 334 -13.72 0.56 -2.61
CA THR A 334 -12.83 0.31 -1.47
C THR A 334 -11.52 -0.30 -1.96
N LYS A 335 -11.58 -1.28 -2.86
CA LYS A 335 -10.43 -1.79 -3.60
C LYS A 335 -10.85 -2.06 -5.05
N LEU A 336 -10.03 -1.63 -6.00
CA LEU A 336 -10.20 -1.91 -7.42
C LEU A 336 -9.03 -2.77 -7.89
N VAL A 337 -9.32 -3.80 -8.65
CA VAL A 337 -8.31 -4.64 -9.32
C VAL A 337 -8.61 -4.65 -10.82
N ILE A 338 -7.60 -4.37 -11.61
CA ILE A 338 -7.60 -4.52 -13.06
C ILE A 338 -6.89 -5.84 -13.38
N GLU A 339 -7.57 -6.78 -14.05
CA GLU A 339 -7.04 -8.13 -14.30
C GLU A 339 -7.06 -8.47 -15.79
N ARG A 340 -5.99 -9.12 -16.26
CA ARG A 340 -5.93 -9.71 -17.60
C ARG A 340 -6.56 -11.10 -17.59
N GLU A 341 -7.27 -11.44 -18.65
CA GLU A 341 -7.75 -12.81 -18.91
C GLU A 341 -6.58 -13.77 -19.22
#